data_daa4b14b0e2cd68fe2e966fb794fd86f
#
_entry.id   daa4b14b0e2cd68fe2e966fb794fd86f
#
_cell.length_a   1.000
_cell.length_b   1.000
_cell.length_c   1.000
_cell.angle_alpha   90.00
_cell.angle_beta   90.00
_cell.angle_gamma   90.00
#
_symmetry.space_group_name_H-M   'P 1'
#
loop_
_entity.id
_entity.type
_entity.pdbx_description
1 polymer ?
#
loop_
_entity_poly.entity_id
_entity_poly.type
_entity_poly.pdbx_seq_one_letter_code
_entity_poly.pdbx_strand_id
1 'polypeptide(L)'
;FDNTVNSSRFPYYSYMQGFWEGMGLRTTMNTRVTLSDLRRMNKYDLCILSAHGAYYTYSYGTFRKHTRTEPIILLTEESTFYKDIVYSFELLSHRVIKMNGLYCATADFFRNAYRSGQLSNTIIYSEACEFLGVTNSVDESMAEALLAGGARTVLGYVNNVYTVYSRSMLWDTINHLAMGQTIG
;
A
#
# COMPACT_ATOMS: atom_id res chain seq x y z
N PHE A 1 -5.22 -5.36 -1.90
CA PHE A 1 -4.91 -6.54 -1.08
C PHE A 1 -5.50 -6.33 0.30
N ASP A 2 -6.66 -6.87 0.54
CA ASP A 2 -7.40 -6.66 1.76
C ASP A 2 -7.10 -7.81 2.73
N ASN A 3 -6.36 -7.55 3.79
CA ASN A 3 -6.10 -8.51 4.87
C ASN A 3 -7.38 -8.94 5.59
N THR A 4 -8.45 -8.16 5.46
CA THR A 4 -9.76 -8.48 6.01
C THR A 4 -10.66 -9.15 5.01
N VAL A 5 -10.12 -9.59 3.90
CA VAL A 5 -10.91 -10.27 2.88
C VAL A 5 -11.50 -11.53 3.49
N ASN A 6 -12.68 -11.37 4.02
CA ASN A 6 -13.55 -12.52 4.07
C ASN A 6 -13.91 -12.88 2.62
N SER A 7 -14.25 -14.12 2.39
CA SER A 7 -14.59 -14.65 1.05
C SER A 7 -15.65 -13.82 0.30
N SER A 8 -16.42 -12.97 0.96
CA SER A 8 -17.44 -12.11 0.37
C SER A 8 -16.89 -10.92 -0.42
N ARG A 9 -15.60 -10.56 -0.25
CA ARG A 9 -14.97 -9.42 -0.94
C ARG A 9 -14.20 -9.84 -2.19
N PHE A 10 -13.77 -11.09 -2.28
CA PHE A 10 -13.11 -11.62 -3.47
C PHE A 10 -13.96 -11.51 -4.74
N PRO A 11 -15.28 -11.80 -4.72
CA PRO A 11 -16.09 -11.69 -5.91
C PRO A 11 -16.01 -10.32 -6.58
N TYR A 12 -15.91 -9.23 -5.79
CA TYR A 12 -15.82 -7.88 -6.34
C TYR A 12 -14.52 -7.69 -7.15
N TYR A 13 -13.36 -7.98 -6.55
CA TYR A 13 -12.09 -7.82 -7.25
C TYR A 13 -11.92 -8.80 -8.40
N SER A 14 -12.42 -10.02 -8.27
CA SER A 14 -12.44 -10.99 -9.37
C SER A 14 -13.32 -10.52 -10.53
N TYR A 15 -14.46 -9.89 -10.24
CA TYR A 15 -15.31 -9.28 -11.26
C TYR A 15 -14.60 -8.13 -11.97
N MET A 16 -13.97 -7.22 -11.22
CA MET A 16 -13.18 -6.12 -11.79
C MET A 16 -12.04 -6.65 -12.66
N GLN A 17 -11.33 -7.66 -12.18
CA GLN A 17 -10.27 -8.33 -12.94
C GLN A 17 -10.78 -8.82 -14.27
N GLY A 18 -11.84 -9.62 -14.29
CA GLY A 18 -12.42 -10.16 -15.51
C GLY A 18 -12.92 -9.07 -16.47
N PHE A 19 -13.49 -7.99 -15.93
CA PHE A 19 -13.94 -6.85 -16.73
C PHE A 19 -12.75 -6.16 -17.43
N TRP A 20 -11.68 -5.86 -16.70
CA TRP A 20 -10.50 -5.19 -17.25
C TRP A 20 -9.72 -6.09 -18.22
N GLU A 21 -9.66 -7.40 -17.95
CA GLU A 21 -9.10 -8.38 -18.91
C GLU A 21 -9.91 -8.42 -20.22
N GLY A 22 -11.25 -8.31 -20.12
CA GLY A 22 -12.13 -8.15 -21.29
C GLY A 22 -11.87 -6.87 -22.09
N MET A 23 -11.31 -5.83 -21.46
CA MET A 23 -10.85 -4.59 -22.13
C MET A 23 -9.42 -4.69 -22.67
N GLY A 24 -8.77 -5.85 -22.58
CA GLY A 24 -7.41 -6.09 -23.05
C GLY A 24 -6.30 -5.74 -22.06
N LEU A 25 -6.63 -5.40 -20.81
CA LEU A 25 -5.62 -5.20 -19.77
C LEU A 25 -5.12 -6.54 -19.23
N ARG A 26 -3.82 -6.61 -18.92
CA ARG A 26 -3.24 -7.78 -18.24
C ARG A 26 -3.28 -7.53 -16.74
N THR A 27 -3.99 -8.37 -16.01
CA THR A 27 -4.17 -8.20 -14.57
C THR A 27 -3.55 -9.35 -13.77
N THR A 28 -3.18 -9.07 -12.55
CA THR A 28 -2.70 -10.05 -11.57
C THR A 28 -3.28 -9.69 -10.21
N MET A 29 -3.96 -10.63 -9.56
CA MET A 29 -4.46 -10.45 -8.20
C MET A 29 -3.62 -11.29 -7.23
N ASN A 30 -3.11 -10.64 -6.18
CA ASN A 30 -2.42 -11.30 -5.08
C ASN A 30 -3.17 -11.05 -3.78
N THR A 31 -3.66 -12.10 -3.14
CA THR A 31 -4.44 -12.04 -1.88
C THR A 31 -3.60 -12.29 -0.64
N ARG A 32 -2.29 -12.57 -0.80
CA ARG A 32 -1.34 -12.81 0.30
C ARG A 32 -0.09 -11.97 0.10
N VAL A 33 -0.25 -10.66 0.28
CA VAL A 33 0.83 -9.71 0.03
C VAL A 33 1.90 -9.77 1.11
N THR A 34 3.13 -9.83 0.66
CA THR A 34 4.35 -9.84 1.47
C THR A 34 5.19 -8.59 1.23
N LEU A 35 6.17 -8.33 2.09
CA LEU A 35 7.18 -7.28 1.86
C LEU A 35 7.92 -7.48 0.52
N SER A 36 8.13 -8.73 0.10
CA SER A 36 8.74 -9.05 -1.18
C SER A 36 7.86 -8.63 -2.37
N ASP A 37 6.54 -8.70 -2.23
CA ASP A 37 5.61 -8.27 -3.27
C ASP A 37 5.61 -6.75 -3.39
N LEU A 38 5.62 -6.03 -2.27
CA LEU A 38 5.74 -4.58 -2.28
C LEU A 38 7.06 -4.08 -2.91
N ARG A 39 8.15 -4.86 -2.85
CA ARG A 39 9.42 -4.53 -3.54
C ARG A 39 9.37 -4.75 -5.05
N ARG A 40 8.29 -5.29 -5.60
CA ARG A 40 8.14 -5.64 -7.01
C ARG A 40 7.03 -4.87 -7.72
N MET A 41 6.51 -3.80 -7.12
CA MET A 41 5.46 -2.98 -7.72
C MET A 41 5.89 -2.35 -9.06
N ASN A 42 7.18 -2.12 -9.24
CA ASN A 42 7.78 -1.62 -10.48
C ASN A 42 7.62 -2.54 -11.72
N LYS A 43 7.02 -3.71 -11.55
CA LYS A 43 6.68 -4.62 -12.67
C LYS A 43 5.34 -4.30 -13.31
N TYR A 44 4.60 -3.36 -12.76
CA TYR A 44 3.23 -3.06 -13.16
C TYR A 44 3.08 -1.57 -13.46
N ASP A 45 2.29 -1.27 -14.48
CA ASP A 45 1.94 0.12 -14.83
C ASP A 45 0.94 0.71 -13.83
N LEU A 46 0.11 -0.15 -13.22
CA LEU A 46 -0.84 0.22 -12.17
C LEU A 46 -0.77 -0.80 -11.02
N CYS A 47 -0.59 -0.29 -9.81
CA CYS A 47 -0.68 -1.06 -8.58
C CYS A 47 -1.85 -0.59 -7.73
N ILE A 48 -2.75 -1.50 -7.40
CA ILE A 48 -3.87 -1.26 -6.48
C ILE A 48 -3.53 -1.92 -5.15
N LEU A 49 -3.42 -1.12 -4.10
CA LEU A 49 -3.15 -1.56 -2.74
C LEU A 49 -4.45 -1.54 -1.92
N SER A 50 -5.20 -2.65 -1.93
CA SER A 50 -6.38 -2.80 -1.09
C SER A 50 -5.99 -3.50 0.21
N ALA A 51 -5.70 -2.73 1.24
CA ALA A 51 -5.17 -3.19 2.52
C ALA A 51 -5.72 -2.37 3.68
N HIS A 52 -5.54 -2.85 4.91
CA HIS A 52 -5.70 -1.98 6.06
C HIS A 52 -4.55 -0.98 6.13
N GLY A 53 -4.89 0.27 6.42
CA GLY A 53 -3.95 1.30 6.80
C GLY A 53 -4.31 1.88 8.15
N ALA A 54 -3.36 2.53 8.78
CA ALA A 54 -3.54 3.28 10.02
C ALA A 54 -2.51 4.40 10.14
N TYR A 55 -2.91 5.51 10.72
CA TYR A 55 -1.99 6.53 11.20
C TYR A 55 -1.55 6.13 12.61
N TYR A 56 -0.41 5.44 12.70
CA TYR A 56 -0.04 4.65 13.86
C TYR A 56 1.12 5.22 14.63
N THR A 57 0.99 5.28 15.95
CA THR A 57 2.05 5.72 16.89
C THR A 57 2.75 4.51 17.48
N TYR A 58 4.06 4.46 17.34
CA TYR A 58 4.91 3.44 17.94
C TYR A 58 6.14 4.05 18.62
N SER A 59 6.70 3.31 19.57
CA SER A 59 7.90 3.71 20.29
C SER A 59 9.08 2.86 19.85
N TYR A 60 10.26 3.48 19.76
CA TYR A 60 11.51 2.81 19.39
C TYR A 60 12.70 3.35 20.22
N GLY A 61 13.82 2.63 20.16
CA GLY A 61 15.03 2.94 20.92
C GLY A 61 15.13 2.18 22.24
N THR A 62 16.34 1.73 22.57
CA THR A 62 16.62 0.90 23.76
C THR A 62 16.89 1.74 24.99
N PHE A 63 17.75 2.74 24.87
CA PHE A 63 18.16 3.60 26.00
C PHE A 63 17.35 4.89 26.08
N ARG A 64 17.00 5.46 24.95
CA ARG A 64 16.13 6.64 24.85
C ARG A 64 14.94 6.27 23.99
N LYS A 65 13.77 6.27 24.60
CA LYS A 65 12.53 6.02 23.87
C LYS A 65 12.16 7.24 23.04
N HIS A 66 11.95 7.02 21.77
CA HIS A 66 11.39 7.97 20.82
C HIS A 66 10.01 7.46 20.40
N THR A 67 9.12 8.37 20.09
CA THR A 67 7.81 8.05 19.48
C THR A 67 7.77 8.61 18.07
N ARG A 68 7.15 7.86 17.18
CA ARG A 68 6.86 8.29 15.81
C ARG A 68 5.42 7.93 15.48
N THR A 69 4.74 8.84 14.81
CA THR A 69 3.39 8.62 14.28
C THR A 69 3.47 8.80 12.77
N GLU A 70 3.03 7.82 12.03
CA GLU A 70 3.07 7.85 10.56
C GLU A 70 2.04 6.91 9.94
N PRO A 71 1.68 7.10 8.66
CA PRO A 71 0.87 6.12 7.93
C PRO A 71 1.60 4.80 7.80
N ILE A 72 0.87 3.71 7.98
CA ILE A 72 1.36 2.34 7.78
C ILE A 72 0.39 1.53 6.94
N ILE A 73 0.90 0.54 6.21
CA ILE A 73 0.10 -0.44 5.48
C ILE A 73 0.30 -1.81 6.13
N LEU A 74 -0.79 -2.43 6.55
CA LEU A 74 -0.79 -3.80 7.08
C LEU A 74 -0.73 -4.81 5.93
N LEU A 75 0.15 -5.80 6.09
CA LEU A 75 0.29 -6.91 5.14
C LEU A 75 -0.46 -8.15 5.65
N THR A 76 -0.68 -9.11 4.78
CA THR A 76 -1.12 -10.45 5.16
C THR A 76 0.01 -11.31 5.72
N GLU A 77 1.23 -10.80 5.68
CA GLU A 77 2.42 -11.53 6.09
C GLU A 77 2.52 -11.57 7.61
N GLU A 78 2.35 -12.77 8.16
CA GLU A 78 2.51 -13.01 9.59
C GLU A 78 3.97 -12.95 10.02
N SER A 79 4.21 -12.33 11.19
CA SER A 79 5.52 -12.32 11.82
C SER A 79 5.81 -13.70 12.46
N THR A 80 6.98 -14.24 12.15
CA THR A 80 7.51 -15.45 12.75
C THR A 80 8.97 -15.21 13.15
N PHE A 81 9.47 -15.98 14.10
CA PHE A 81 10.87 -15.85 14.51
C PHE A 81 11.86 -15.93 13.34
N TYR A 82 11.63 -16.84 12.39
CA TYR A 82 12.48 -16.96 11.21
C TYR A 82 12.43 -15.71 10.33
N LYS A 83 11.23 -15.18 10.07
CA LYS A 83 11.05 -13.94 9.27
C LYS A 83 11.59 -12.72 10.00
N ASP A 84 11.49 -12.67 11.33
CA ASP A 84 12.09 -11.60 12.12
C ASP A 84 13.62 -11.54 11.93
N ILE A 85 14.27 -12.69 11.81
CA ILE A 85 15.71 -12.76 11.48
C ILE A 85 15.94 -12.25 10.05
N VAL A 86 15.14 -12.71 9.08
CA VAL A 86 15.26 -12.27 7.68
C VAL A 86 15.04 -10.78 7.53
N TYR A 87 14.08 -10.20 8.26
CA TYR A 87 13.72 -8.78 8.22
C TYR A 87 14.35 -7.97 9.35
N SER A 88 15.39 -8.50 10.01
CA SER A 88 15.99 -7.86 11.18
C SER A 88 16.46 -6.42 10.90
N PHE A 89 17.02 -6.18 9.73
CA PHE A 89 17.49 -4.85 9.35
C PHE A 89 16.32 -3.87 9.14
N GLU A 90 15.26 -4.30 8.49
CA GLU A 90 14.04 -3.52 8.28
C GLU A 90 13.33 -3.20 9.61
N LEU A 91 13.29 -4.17 10.50
CA LEU A 91 12.71 -4.00 11.85
C LEU A 91 13.54 -3.05 12.71
N LEU A 92 14.87 -3.21 12.71
CA LEU A 92 15.78 -2.32 13.47
C LEU A 92 15.79 -0.89 12.93
N SER A 93 15.63 -0.71 11.62
CA SER A 93 15.57 0.60 10.98
C SER A 93 14.15 1.19 10.92
N HIS A 94 13.16 0.50 11.49
CA HIS A 94 11.73 0.90 11.51
C HIS A 94 11.10 1.11 10.13
N ARG A 95 11.70 0.55 9.08
CA ARG A 95 11.11 0.47 7.74
C ARG A 95 9.91 -0.47 7.71
N VAL A 96 9.97 -1.46 8.58
CA VAL A 96 8.91 -2.41 8.85
C VAL A 96 8.66 -2.41 10.35
N ILE A 97 7.40 -2.37 10.72
CA ILE A 97 6.98 -2.54 12.11
C ILE A 97 6.05 -3.73 12.22
N LYS A 98 5.76 -4.15 13.45
CA LYS A 98 4.80 -5.23 13.70
C LYS A 98 3.58 -4.70 14.42
N MET A 99 2.40 -5.07 13.93
CA MET A 99 1.13 -4.78 14.57
C MET A 99 0.25 -6.03 14.54
N ASN A 100 -0.24 -6.45 15.70
CA ASN A 100 -1.11 -7.63 15.84
C ASN A 100 -0.54 -8.92 15.19
N GLY A 101 0.77 -9.11 15.25
CA GLY A 101 1.43 -10.28 14.68
C GLY A 101 1.64 -10.23 13.17
N LEU A 102 1.33 -9.11 12.51
CA LEU A 102 1.55 -8.90 11.09
C LEU A 102 2.65 -7.87 10.85
N TYR A 103 3.33 -7.96 9.71
CA TYR A 103 4.25 -6.93 9.27
C TYR A 103 3.48 -5.76 8.65
N CYS A 104 3.99 -4.55 8.91
CA CYS A 104 3.46 -3.31 8.35
C CYS A 104 4.59 -2.56 7.65
N ALA A 105 4.34 -2.09 6.44
CA ALA A 105 5.27 -1.23 5.72
C ALA A 105 5.05 0.24 6.08
N THR A 106 6.14 0.97 6.33
CA THR A 106 6.16 2.41 6.56
C THR A 106 6.61 3.16 5.30
N ALA A 107 6.57 4.48 5.31
CA ALA A 107 7.13 5.29 4.23
C ALA A 107 8.62 4.99 3.98
N ASP A 108 9.40 4.77 5.05
CA ASP A 108 10.82 4.46 4.95
C ASP A 108 11.12 3.10 4.29
N PHE A 109 10.17 2.15 4.38
CA PHE A 109 10.26 0.92 3.59
C PHE A 109 10.28 1.24 2.09
N PHE A 110 9.36 2.05 1.60
CA PHE A 110 9.27 2.39 0.18
C PHE A 110 10.45 3.25 -0.28
N ARG A 111 10.93 4.20 0.54
CA ARG A 111 12.16 4.97 0.25
C ARG A 111 13.38 4.08 0.07
N ASN A 112 13.46 2.99 0.85
CA ASN A 112 14.55 2.03 0.72
C ASN A 112 14.33 1.02 -0.42
N ALA A 113 13.09 0.61 -0.65
CA ALA A 113 12.76 -0.37 -1.69
C ALA A 113 12.97 0.17 -3.10
N TYR A 114 12.75 1.48 -3.30
CA TYR A 114 12.80 2.11 -4.61
C TYR A 114 13.73 3.30 -4.66
N ARG A 115 14.75 3.20 -5.51
CA ARG A 115 15.58 4.33 -5.89
C ARG A 115 14.82 5.20 -6.91
N SER A 116 15.27 6.45 -7.06
CA SER A 116 14.69 7.37 -8.04
C SER A 116 14.59 6.74 -9.44
N GLY A 117 13.40 6.79 -10.02
CA GLY A 117 13.11 6.27 -11.35
C GLY A 117 12.75 4.78 -11.41
N GLN A 118 12.86 4.02 -10.34
CA GLN A 118 12.53 2.58 -10.37
C GLN A 118 11.03 2.30 -10.49
N LEU A 119 10.16 3.24 -10.07
CA LEU A 119 8.72 3.19 -10.25
C LEU A 119 8.26 4.01 -11.46
N SER A 120 9.17 4.38 -12.37
CA SER A 120 8.84 5.18 -13.56
C SER A 120 7.74 4.48 -14.36
N ASN A 121 6.65 5.21 -14.62
CA ASN A 121 5.42 4.75 -15.24
C ASN A 121 4.40 4.02 -14.35
N THR A 122 4.72 3.70 -13.10
CA THR A 122 3.76 3.06 -12.19
C THR A 122 2.80 4.11 -11.60
N ILE A 123 1.50 3.86 -11.73
CA ILE A 123 0.44 4.54 -10.99
C ILE A 123 0.14 3.70 -9.75
N ILE A 124 0.04 4.33 -8.59
CA ILE A 124 -0.27 3.64 -7.34
C ILE A 124 -1.60 4.17 -6.80
N TYR A 125 -2.56 3.28 -6.65
CA TYR A 125 -3.86 3.56 -6.04
C TYR A 125 -3.96 2.78 -4.71
N SER A 126 -4.08 3.50 -3.60
CA SER A 126 -4.23 2.90 -2.27
C SER A 126 -5.65 3.04 -1.76
N GLU A 127 -6.29 1.93 -1.44
CA GLU A 127 -7.56 1.87 -0.71
C GLU A 127 -7.36 1.80 0.82
N ALA A 128 -6.11 1.88 1.28
CA ALA A 128 -5.80 1.84 2.71
C ALA A 128 -6.33 3.11 3.41
N CYS A 129 -6.99 2.92 4.55
CA CYS A 129 -7.36 4.01 5.44
C CYS A 129 -6.12 4.79 5.88
N GLU A 130 -6.27 6.09 6.08
CA GLU A 130 -5.22 6.95 6.67
C GLU A 130 -3.88 6.89 5.92
N PHE A 131 -3.89 6.48 4.64
CA PHE A 131 -2.71 6.40 3.80
C PHE A 131 -1.99 7.75 3.65
N LEU A 132 -2.75 8.85 3.70
CA LEU A 132 -2.26 10.23 3.69
C LEU A 132 -2.49 10.92 5.06
N GLY A 133 -2.48 10.14 6.15
CA GLY A 133 -2.70 10.65 7.50
C GLY A 133 -4.17 10.90 7.82
N VAL A 134 -4.42 11.83 8.72
CA VAL A 134 -5.76 12.19 9.21
C VAL A 134 -6.02 13.68 9.04
N THR A 135 -7.28 14.12 9.06
CA THR A 135 -7.69 15.52 8.75
C THR A 135 -6.89 16.58 9.52
N ASN A 136 -6.61 16.32 10.79
CA ASN A 136 -5.86 17.28 11.64
C ASN A 136 -4.33 17.07 11.58
N SER A 137 -3.87 16.07 10.83
CA SER A 137 -2.46 15.72 10.68
C SER A 137 -2.25 14.98 9.36
N VAL A 138 -2.41 15.73 8.27
CA VAL A 138 -2.11 15.19 6.93
C VAL A 138 -0.63 14.83 6.88
N ASP A 139 -0.33 13.63 6.43
CA ASP A 139 1.00 13.07 6.35
C ASP A 139 1.21 12.43 4.98
N GLU A 140 1.90 13.15 4.11
CA GLU A 140 2.16 12.75 2.73
C GLU A 140 3.39 11.84 2.60
N SER A 141 4.03 11.47 3.70
CA SER A 141 5.30 10.72 3.72
C SER A 141 5.27 9.43 2.90
N MET A 142 4.13 8.74 2.90
CA MET A 142 3.92 7.52 2.11
C MET A 142 3.88 7.82 0.61
N ALA A 143 3.13 8.84 0.21
CA ALA A 143 3.05 9.29 -1.18
C ALA A 143 4.39 9.86 -1.65
N GLU A 144 5.03 10.70 -0.85
CA GLU A 144 6.37 11.25 -1.14
C GLU A 144 7.41 10.15 -1.36
N ALA A 145 7.41 9.10 -0.53
CA ALA A 145 8.32 7.98 -0.66
C ALA A 145 8.17 7.26 -2.02
N LEU A 146 6.93 7.06 -2.45
CA LEU A 146 6.61 6.41 -3.72
C LEU A 146 6.91 7.32 -4.92
N LEU A 147 6.59 8.61 -4.83
CA LEU A 147 6.92 9.61 -5.85
C LEU A 147 8.43 9.79 -5.99
N ALA A 148 9.18 9.81 -4.87
CA ALA A 148 10.64 9.84 -4.90
C ALA A 148 11.25 8.59 -5.56
N GLY A 149 10.58 7.43 -5.45
CA GLY A 149 10.88 6.22 -6.20
C GLY A 149 10.59 6.32 -7.70
N GLY A 150 9.91 7.38 -8.13
CA GLY A 150 9.60 7.65 -9.54
C GLY A 150 8.17 7.27 -9.93
N ALA A 151 7.27 6.98 -9.00
CA ALA A 151 5.86 6.75 -9.33
C ALA A 151 5.29 7.96 -10.07
N ARG A 152 4.51 7.69 -11.12
CA ARG A 152 3.89 8.72 -11.94
C ARG A 152 2.77 9.46 -11.19
N THR A 153 2.03 8.72 -10.40
CA THR A 153 0.91 9.24 -9.61
C THR A 153 0.70 8.33 -8.40
N VAL A 154 0.38 8.92 -7.27
CA VAL A 154 -0.01 8.20 -6.06
C VAL A 154 -1.36 8.75 -5.60
N LEU A 155 -2.32 7.87 -5.44
CA LEU A 155 -3.67 8.16 -4.96
C LEU A 155 -3.91 7.43 -3.65
N GLY A 156 -4.55 8.08 -2.71
CA GLY A 156 -4.88 7.50 -1.40
C GLY A 156 -5.85 8.37 -0.62
N TYR A 157 -6.16 7.97 0.59
CA TYR A 157 -7.17 8.61 1.41
C TYR A 157 -6.57 9.23 2.67
N VAL A 158 -7.08 10.40 3.01
CA VAL A 158 -6.97 11.00 4.33
C VAL A 158 -8.11 10.46 5.18
N ASN A 159 -7.86 10.06 6.42
CA ASN A 159 -8.80 9.40 7.32
C ASN A 159 -9.24 7.99 6.88
N ASN A 160 -10.21 7.47 7.63
CA ASN A 160 -10.86 6.21 7.31
C ASN A 160 -11.74 6.35 6.07
N VAL A 161 -11.69 5.36 5.21
CA VAL A 161 -12.52 5.28 4.01
C VAL A 161 -13.47 4.09 4.08
N TYR A 162 -14.72 4.33 3.74
CA TYR A 162 -15.68 3.24 3.62
C TYR A 162 -15.39 2.38 2.39
N THR A 163 -15.36 1.08 2.57
CA THR A 163 -15.05 0.11 1.51
C THR A 163 -15.90 0.29 0.24
N VAL A 164 -17.19 0.57 0.40
CA VAL A 164 -18.09 0.79 -0.76
C VAL A 164 -17.67 2.03 -1.54
N TYR A 165 -17.34 3.11 -0.84
CA TYR A 165 -16.88 4.34 -1.46
C TYR A 165 -15.54 4.16 -2.18
N SER A 166 -14.54 3.57 -1.51
CA SER A 166 -13.22 3.38 -2.11
C SER A 166 -13.28 2.50 -3.37
N ARG A 167 -14.12 1.46 -3.35
CA ARG A 167 -14.34 0.60 -4.52
C ARG A 167 -15.02 1.30 -5.69
N SER A 168 -16.01 2.15 -5.42
CA SER A 168 -16.64 2.95 -6.47
C SER A 168 -15.65 3.90 -7.11
N MET A 169 -14.86 4.60 -6.29
CA MET A 169 -13.81 5.51 -6.76
C MET A 169 -12.72 4.77 -7.55
N LEU A 170 -12.30 3.59 -7.08
CA LEU A 170 -11.37 2.73 -7.79
C LEU A 170 -11.92 2.34 -9.17
N TRP A 171 -13.16 1.86 -9.21
CA TRP A 171 -13.83 1.46 -10.44
C TRP A 171 -13.87 2.61 -11.46
N ASP A 172 -14.32 3.77 -11.04
CA ASP A 172 -14.43 4.95 -11.91
C ASP A 172 -13.04 5.40 -12.39
N THR A 173 -12.06 5.49 -11.48
CA THR A 173 -10.69 5.89 -11.81
C THR A 173 -10.07 4.98 -12.87
N ILE A 174 -10.16 3.66 -12.69
CA ILE A 174 -9.54 2.72 -13.63
C ILE A 174 -10.26 2.72 -14.97
N ASN A 175 -11.58 2.82 -14.99
CA ASN A 175 -12.34 2.89 -16.24
C ASN A 175 -12.00 4.16 -17.03
N HIS A 176 -11.89 5.31 -16.37
CA HIS A 176 -11.45 6.55 -17.01
C HIS A 176 -10.03 6.43 -17.59
N LEU A 177 -9.09 5.84 -16.83
CA LEU A 177 -7.74 5.56 -17.32
C LEU A 177 -7.75 4.60 -18.53
N ALA A 178 -8.55 3.54 -18.49
CA ALA A 178 -8.66 2.58 -19.58
C ALA A 178 -9.25 3.20 -20.85
N MET A 179 -10.06 4.24 -20.71
CA MET A 179 -10.58 5.06 -21.82
C MET A 179 -9.60 6.15 -22.30
N GLY A 180 -8.38 6.18 -21.78
CA GLY A 180 -7.34 7.14 -22.14
C GLY A 180 -7.50 8.53 -21.51
N GLN A 181 -8.33 8.65 -20.49
CA GLN A 181 -8.49 9.90 -19.75
C GLN A 181 -7.37 10.07 -18.71
N THR A 182 -7.10 11.31 -18.33
CA THR A 182 -6.08 11.63 -17.32
C THR A 182 -6.68 11.70 -15.92
N ILE A 183 -5.87 11.43 -14.91
CA ILE A 183 -6.21 11.68 -13.52
C ILE A 183 -5.81 13.13 -13.21
N GLY A 184 -6.79 14.02 -13.09
CA GLY A 184 -6.64 15.42 -12.65
C GLY A 184 -6.03 16.35 -13.66
#